data_9515f406566884565ce385f2c6a7d694
#
_entry.id   9515f406566884565ce385f2c6a7d694
#
_cell.length_a   1.000
_cell.length_b   1.000
_cell.length_c   1.000
_cell.angle_alpha   90.00
_cell.angle_beta   90.00
_cell.angle_gamma   90.00
#
_symmetry.space_group_name_H-M   'P 1'
#
loop_
_entity.id
_entity.type
_entity.pdbx_description
1 polymer ?
#
loop_
_entity_poly.entity_id
_entity_poly.type
_entity_poly.pdbx_seq_one_letter_code
_entity_poly.pdbx_strand_id
1 'polypeptide(L)'
;MGGRAAAALALLLLTVWAAAPWVAEASVPAAAWTASETPKLIALTFDDGPRRSTTTALLDGLAQRGVKATFFLIGAQLEYNEDLIRRMDAEGHQIGIHTYDHVALTGLSKADFDAQVAVTRQRLMAILGHDGFLLRPPYGAVDAAVRQNAGCPIILWSIDPEDGGDQNAAREVEHVVANARDGSIILLHDIFPASVEAALAIVDRLHAQGYLFVTVEEL
;
A
#
# COMPACT_ATOMS: atom_id res chain seq x y z
N MET A 1 -35.76 34.36 73.42
CA MET A 1 -35.13 33.06 73.26
C MET A 1 -35.00 32.80 71.77
N GLY A 2 -34.10 33.16 71.06
CA GLY A 2 -32.75 32.86 70.92
C GLY A 2 -32.58 31.85 69.75
N GLY A 3 -32.76 32.29 68.50
CA GLY A 3 -32.50 31.45 67.33
C GLY A 3 -31.41 32.05 66.42
N ARG A 4 -30.26 31.46 66.46
CA ARG A 4 -29.06 31.88 65.65
C ARG A 4 -29.23 31.44 64.22
N ALA A 5 -29.22 32.40 63.28
CA ALA A 5 -29.09 32.13 61.86
C ALA A 5 -27.62 31.81 61.51
N ALA A 6 -27.40 30.65 60.93
CA ALA A 6 -26.12 30.27 60.35
C ALA A 6 -26.07 30.70 58.87
N ALA A 7 -25.17 31.63 58.55
CA ALA A 7 -24.93 32.00 57.15
C ALA A 7 -23.98 30.98 56.50
N ALA A 8 -24.44 30.34 55.45
CA ALA A 8 -23.61 29.48 54.62
C ALA A 8 -22.87 30.30 53.55
N LEU A 9 -21.56 30.32 53.63
CA LEU A 9 -20.68 30.95 52.66
C LEU A 9 -20.49 29.94 51.49
N ALA A 10 -21.07 30.27 50.36
CA ALA A 10 -20.84 29.51 49.11
C ALA A 10 -19.52 29.98 48.45
N LEU A 11 -18.48 29.17 48.49
CA LEU A 11 -17.26 29.36 47.74
C LEU A 11 -17.49 28.99 46.27
N LEU A 12 -17.54 30.00 45.39
CA LEU A 12 -17.50 29.80 43.94
C LEU A 12 -16.04 29.45 43.54
N LEU A 13 -15.75 28.20 43.22
CA LEU A 13 -14.51 27.83 42.56
C LEU A 13 -14.64 28.08 41.07
N LEU A 14 -14.05 29.22 40.62
CA LEU A 14 -13.83 29.50 39.20
C LEU A 14 -12.71 28.61 38.69
N THR A 15 -13.06 27.52 37.98
CA THR A 15 -12.10 26.75 37.21
C THR A 15 -11.75 27.51 35.94
N VAL A 16 -10.58 28.12 35.91
CA VAL A 16 -10.00 28.71 34.70
C VAL A 16 -9.55 27.53 33.81
N TRP A 17 -10.30 27.26 32.74
CA TRP A 17 -9.86 26.41 31.65
C TRP A 17 -8.79 27.15 30.87
N ALA A 18 -7.53 26.81 31.06
CA ALA A 18 -6.45 27.24 30.19
C ALA A 18 -6.63 26.53 28.84
N ALA A 19 -7.07 27.26 27.85
CA ALA A 19 -7.06 26.79 26.46
C ALA A 19 -5.58 26.55 26.07
N ALA A 20 -5.22 25.31 25.84
CA ALA A 20 -3.94 24.98 25.25
C ALA A 20 -3.82 25.68 23.87
N PRO A 21 -2.68 26.30 23.55
CA PRO A 21 -2.50 26.89 22.25
C PRO A 21 -2.57 25.77 21.18
N TRP A 22 -3.46 25.93 20.22
CA TRP A 22 -3.45 25.12 19.00
C TRP A 22 -2.06 25.26 18.36
N VAL A 23 -1.30 24.17 18.39
CA VAL A 23 -0.13 24.05 17.54
C VAL A 23 -0.71 23.92 16.12
N ALA A 24 -0.60 24.97 15.33
CA ALA A 24 -0.92 24.89 13.92
C ALA A 24 -0.05 23.78 13.33
N GLU A 25 -0.69 22.68 12.91
CA GLU A 25 -0.03 21.71 12.05
C GLU A 25 0.58 22.49 10.89
N ALA A 26 1.91 22.41 10.77
CA ALA A 26 2.59 22.93 9.61
C ALA A 26 2.07 22.12 8.41
N SER A 27 1.07 22.69 7.72
CA SER A 27 0.65 22.18 6.43
C SER A 27 1.90 22.21 5.56
N VAL A 28 2.37 21.01 5.16
CA VAL A 28 3.36 20.88 4.08
C VAL A 28 2.78 21.69 2.93
N PRO A 29 3.47 22.73 2.43
CA PRO A 29 2.92 23.51 1.35
C PRO A 29 2.69 22.52 0.19
N ALA A 30 1.43 22.40 -0.23
CA ALA A 30 1.12 21.77 -1.50
C ALA A 30 2.02 22.47 -2.52
N ALA A 31 2.98 21.74 -3.11
CA ALA A 31 3.85 22.29 -4.11
C ALA A 31 2.97 23.02 -5.12
N ALA A 32 3.17 24.33 -5.25
CA ALA A 32 2.36 25.16 -6.15
C ALA A 32 2.70 24.67 -7.58
N TRP A 33 1.88 23.77 -8.10
CA TRP A 33 1.93 23.32 -9.48
C TRP A 33 1.64 24.54 -10.34
N THR A 34 2.59 24.97 -11.14
CA THR A 34 2.33 25.97 -12.16
C THR A 34 1.30 25.35 -13.12
N ALA A 35 0.21 26.02 -13.40
CA ALA A 35 -1.01 25.55 -14.06
C ALA A 35 -0.84 25.08 -15.53
N SER A 36 0.32 24.52 -15.91
CA SER A 36 0.71 24.17 -17.29
C SER A 36 1.05 22.70 -17.51
N GLU A 37 1.27 21.88 -16.49
CA GLU A 37 1.63 20.45 -16.70
C GLU A 37 0.71 19.54 -15.89
N THR A 38 0.06 18.63 -16.58
CA THR A 38 -0.64 17.49 -15.94
C THR A 38 0.40 16.68 -15.17
N PRO A 39 0.19 16.38 -13.88
CA PRO A 39 1.15 15.59 -13.12
C PRO A 39 1.32 14.21 -13.76
N LYS A 40 2.54 13.72 -13.79
CA LYS A 40 2.84 12.36 -14.24
C LYS A 40 2.42 11.38 -13.16
N LEU A 41 1.62 10.40 -13.50
CA LEU A 41 1.18 9.36 -12.58
C LEU A 41 2.06 8.13 -12.68
N ILE A 42 2.27 7.44 -11.57
CA ILE A 42 3.05 6.20 -11.52
C ILE A 42 2.52 5.30 -10.41
N ALA A 43 2.45 3.99 -10.66
CA ALA A 43 2.06 3.01 -9.65
C ALA A 43 3.26 2.24 -9.13
N LEU A 44 3.44 2.26 -7.81
CA LEU A 44 4.39 1.40 -7.11
C LEU A 44 3.68 0.13 -6.68
N THR A 45 4.19 -1.05 -7.06
CA THR A 45 3.53 -2.32 -6.76
C THR A 45 4.49 -3.32 -6.15
N PHE A 46 3.97 -4.13 -5.23
CA PHE A 46 4.73 -5.11 -4.47
C PHE A 46 4.09 -6.48 -4.55
N ASP A 47 4.90 -7.49 -4.84
CA ASP A 47 4.50 -8.89 -4.92
C ASP A 47 5.04 -9.69 -3.71
N ASP A 48 4.53 -10.90 -3.51
CA ASP A 48 4.98 -11.95 -2.58
C ASP A 48 4.70 -11.72 -1.09
N GLY A 49 4.26 -10.53 -0.69
CA GLY A 49 3.91 -10.23 0.70
C GLY A 49 2.61 -10.91 1.19
N PRO A 50 2.23 -10.61 2.44
CA PRO A 50 2.95 -9.77 3.38
C PRO A 50 4.04 -10.51 4.16
N ARG A 51 5.16 -9.86 4.44
CA ARG A 51 6.18 -10.33 5.36
C ARG A 51 6.34 -9.33 6.50
N ARG A 52 5.97 -9.73 7.72
CA ARG A 52 5.86 -8.80 8.86
C ARG A 52 7.10 -7.92 9.10
N SER A 53 8.31 -8.48 8.94
CA SER A 53 9.54 -7.74 9.20
C SER A 53 9.85 -6.62 8.19
N THR A 54 9.49 -6.82 6.93
CA THR A 54 9.81 -5.91 5.82
C THR A 54 8.60 -5.09 5.42
N THR A 55 7.43 -5.70 5.27
CA THR A 55 6.19 -5.00 4.91
C THR A 55 5.81 -3.93 5.94
N THR A 56 6.02 -4.18 7.26
CA THR A 56 5.76 -3.15 8.29
C THR A 56 6.64 -1.92 8.07
N ALA A 57 7.94 -2.11 7.83
CA ALA A 57 8.87 -1.01 7.60
C ALA A 57 8.54 -0.25 6.30
N LEU A 58 8.11 -0.97 5.26
CA LEU A 58 7.66 -0.37 4.02
C LEU A 58 6.43 0.53 4.23
N LEU A 59 5.39 0.04 4.91
CA LEU A 59 4.19 0.82 5.21
C LEU A 59 4.50 2.08 6.02
N ASP A 60 5.37 1.95 7.04
CA ASP A 60 5.83 3.11 7.82
C ASP A 60 6.53 4.16 6.93
N GLY A 61 7.37 3.70 6.01
CA GLY A 61 8.09 4.56 5.08
C GLY A 61 7.20 5.22 4.03
N LEU A 62 6.19 4.50 3.52
CA LEU A 62 5.20 5.04 2.58
C LEU A 62 4.28 6.06 3.26
N ALA A 63 3.81 5.76 4.49
CA ALA A 63 3.00 6.68 5.28
C ALA A 63 3.72 8.01 5.56
N GLN A 64 5.03 7.97 5.91
CA GLN A 64 5.84 9.18 6.11
C GLN A 64 5.94 10.05 4.85
N ARG A 65 5.78 9.47 3.67
CA ARG A 65 5.84 10.14 2.37
C ARG A 65 4.47 10.48 1.79
N GLY A 66 3.39 10.06 2.47
CA GLY A 66 2.01 10.23 1.99
C GLY A 66 1.72 9.48 0.69
N VAL A 67 2.39 8.36 0.44
CA VAL A 67 2.33 7.57 -0.79
C VAL A 67 1.47 6.33 -0.60
N LYS A 68 0.59 6.08 -1.58
CA LYS A 68 -0.15 4.83 -1.70
C LYS A 68 0.53 3.90 -2.72
N ALA A 69 0.31 2.60 -2.57
CA ALA A 69 0.85 1.56 -3.43
C ALA A 69 -0.17 0.44 -3.64
N THR A 70 0.15 -0.51 -4.52
CA THR A 70 -0.66 -1.72 -4.71
C THR A 70 0.14 -2.95 -4.29
N PHE A 71 -0.46 -3.81 -3.47
CA PHE A 71 0.17 -5.03 -2.95
C PHE A 71 -0.55 -6.26 -3.50
N PHE A 72 0.17 -7.13 -4.20
CA PHE A 72 -0.32 -8.42 -4.68
C PHE A 72 0.11 -9.51 -3.72
N LEU A 73 -0.83 -10.01 -2.91
CA LEU A 73 -0.55 -10.85 -1.76
C LEU A 73 -0.67 -12.34 -2.08
N ILE A 74 0.25 -13.14 -1.54
CA ILE A 74 0.21 -14.60 -1.60
C ILE A 74 -0.78 -15.13 -0.55
N GLY A 75 -1.71 -15.98 -0.96
CA GLY A 75 -2.75 -16.54 -0.10
C GLY A 75 -2.23 -17.28 1.13
N ALA A 76 -1.15 -18.03 0.99
CA ALA A 76 -0.50 -18.74 2.09
C ALA A 76 0.14 -17.80 3.13
N GLN A 77 0.43 -16.54 2.78
CA GLN A 77 1.00 -15.55 3.68
C GLN A 77 -0.04 -14.74 4.46
N LEU A 78 -1.34 -14.91 4.16
CA LEU A 78 -2.40 -14.13 4.81
C LEU A 78 -2.60 -14.52 6.28
N GLU A 79 -2.46 -15.80 6.58
CA GLU A 79 -2.57 -16.32 7.95
C GLU A 79 -1.49 -15.68 8.83
N TYR A 80 -1.86 -15.25 10.03
CA TYR A 80 -1.01 -14.52 11.01
C TYR A 80 -0.55 -13.11 10.59
N ASN A 81 -1.02 -12.59 9.42
CA ASN A 81 -0.72 -11.24 8.96
C ASN A 81 -1.98 -10.38 8.74
N GLU A 82 -3.14 -10.82 9.21
CA GLU A 82 -4.43 -10.16 8.97
C GLU A 82 -4.47 -8.70 9.45
N ASP A 83 -3.83 -8.41 10.59
CA ASP A 83 -3.72 -7.05 11.12
C ASP A 83 -2.93 -6.13 10.17
N LEU A 84 -1.87 -6.67 9.55
CA LEU A 84 -1.05 -5.95 8.58
C LEU A 84 -1.83 -5.69 7.28
N ILE A 85 -2.62 -6.67 6.83
CA ILE A 85 -3.49 -6.53 5.65
C ILE A 85 -4.58 -5.48 5.89
N ARG A 86 -5.23 -5.50 7.07
CA ARG A 86 -6.19 -4.47 7.45
C ARG A 86 -5.55 -3.08 7.54
N ARG A 87 -4.29 -3.01 7.98
CA ARG A 87 -3.51 -1.78 7.99
C ARG A 87 -3.29 -1.24 6.58
N MET A 88 -2.87 -2.10 5.63
CA MET A 88 -2.71 -1.71 4.22
C MET A 88 -3.98 -1.07 3.67
N ASP A 89 -5.11 -1.73 3.86
CA ASP A 89 -6.42 -1.26 3.39
C ASP A 89 -6.83 0.06 4.05
N ALA A 90 -6.69 0.16 5.38
CA ALA A 90 -7.03 1.36 6.16
C ALA A 90 -6.16 2.57 5.81
N GLU A 91 -4.90 2.37 5.39
CA GLU A 91 -4.00 3.41 4.92
C GLU A 91 -4.26 3.78 3.44
N GLY A 92 -5.20 3.10 2.76
CA GLY A 92 -5.63 3.37 1.40
C GLY A 92 -4.74 2.78 0.33
N HIS A 93 -3.95 1.76 0.66
CA HIS A 93 -3.25 0.95 -0.32
C HIS A 93 -4.23 0.01 -1.02
N GLN A 94 -3.99 -0.27 -2.30
CA GLN A 94 -4.77 -1.26 -3.04
C GLN A 94 -4.22 -2.66 -2.79
N ILE A 95 -5.13 -3.63 -2.64
CA ILE A 95 -4.78 -5.03 -2.44
C ILE A 95 -5.20 -5.85 -3.65
N GLY A 96 -4.33 -6.74 -4.10
CA GLY A 96 -4.54 -7.70 -5.17
C GLY A 96 -4.14 -9.11 -4.77
N ILE A 97 -4.36 -10.05 -5.68
CA ILE A 97 -4.14 -11.48 -5.52
C ILE A 97 -2.88 -11.90 -6.27
N HIS A 98 -1.97 -12.63 -5.61
CA HIS A 98 -0.78 -13.22 -6.21
C HIS A 98 -0.75 -14.75 -6.10
N THR A 99 -1.90 -15.39 -6.37
CA THR A 99 -2.18 -16.82 -6.17
C THR A 99 -2.12 -17.24 -4.68
N TYR A 100 -2.32 -18.53 -4.41
CA TYR A 100 -2.27 -19.05 -3.04
C TYR A 100 -0.85 -19.48 -2.66
N ASP A 101 -0.15 -20.24 -3.54
CA ASP A 101 1.17 -20.82 -3.30
C ASP A 101 2.27 -20.26 -4.22
N HIS A 102 2.07 -19.13 -4.89
CA HIS A 102 3.00 -18.56 -5.87
C HIS A 102 3.31 -19.50 -7.03
N VAL A 103 2.31 -20.21 -7.56
CA VAL A 103 2.47 -21.11 -8.72
C VAL A 103 2.06 -20.40 -10.02
N ALA A 104 2.71 -20.77 -11.12
CA ALA A 104 2.27 -20.33 -12.45
C ALA A 104 0.84 -20.84 -12.71
N LEU A 105 -0.04 -19.95 -13.19
CA LEU A 105 -1.44 -20.30 -13.47
C LEU A 105 -1.65 -20.96 -14.84
N THR A 106 -0.68 -20.86 -15.74
CA THR A 106 -0.74 -21.46 -17.07
C THR A 106 -0.73 -22.99 -17.01
N GLY A 107 -1.59 -23.62 -17.81
CA GLY A 107 -1.68 -25.08 -17.86
C GLY A 107 -2.40 -25.73 -16.68
N LEU A 108 -2.89 -24.98 -15.69
CA LEU A 108 -3.68 -25.54 -14.60
C LEU A 108 -5.07 -25.95 -15.06
N SER A 109 -5.62 -26.99 -14.42
CA SER A 109 -7.05 -27.27 -14.52
C SER A 109 -7.86 -26.11 -13.91
N LYS A 110 -9.15 -25.98 -14.27
CA LYS A 110 -10.02 -24.97 -13.67
C LYS A 110 -10.09 -25.12 -12.13
N ALA A 111 -10.12 -26.35 -11.63
CA ALA A 111 -10.19 -26.61 -10.21
C ALA A 111 -8.90 -26.15 -9.48
N ASP A 112 -7.72 -26.42 -10.06
CA ASP A 112 -6.44 -25.99 -9.51
C ASP A 112 -6.28 -24.49 -9.60
N PHE A 113 -6.74 -23.88 -10.72
CA PHE A 113 -6.79 -22.42 -10.86
C PHE A 113 -7.64 -21.78 -9.75
N ASP A 114 -8.83 -22.31 -9.50
CA ASP A 114 -9.72 -21.78 -8.45
C ASP A 114 -9.13 -21.97 -7.05
N ALA A 115 -8.43 -23.06 -6.81
CA ALA A 115 -7.70 -23.27 -5.55
C ALA A 115 -6.61 -22.19 -5.32
N GLN A 116 -6.04 -21.65 -6.38
CA GLN A 116 -5.02 -20.61 -6.30
C GLN A 116 -5.61 -19.19 -6.21
N VAL A 117 -6.65 -18.89 -6.95
CA VAL A 117 -7.18 -17.53 -7.09
C VAL A 117 -8.42 -17.32 -6.24
N ALA A 118 -9.44 -18.21 -6.36
CA ALA A 118 -10.69 -18.01 -5.64
C ALA A 118 -10.54 -18.20 -4.12
N VAL A 119 -9.69 -19.12 -3.66
CA VAL A 119 -9.41 -19.31 -2.23
C VAL A 119 -8.73 -18.08 -1.63
N THR A 120 -7.72 -17.53 -2.34
CA THR A 120 -7.04 -16.29 -1.89
C THR A 120 -8.03 -15.13 -1.82
N ARG A 121 -8.87 -14.96 -2.86
CA ARG A 121 -9.92 -13.94 -2.90
C ARG A 121 -10.88 -14.06 -1.70
N GLN A 122 -11.38 -15.27 -1.43
CA GLN A 122 -12.29 -15.51 -0.30
C GLN A 122 -11.66 -15.17 1.05
N ARG A 123 -10.38 -15.50 1.25
CA ARG A 123 -9.65 -15.16 2.47
C ARG A 123 -9.50 -13.65 2.61
N LEU A 124 -9.11 -12.93 1.55
CA LEU A 124 -9.02 -11.47 1.56
C LEU A 124 -10.38 -10.84 1.86
N MET A 125 -11.47 -11.31 1.23
CA MET A 125 -12.83 -10.85 1.54
C MET A 125 -13.21 -11.06 3.00
N ALA A 126 -12.84 -12.20 3.59
CA ALA A 126 -13.10 -12.47 5.00
C ALA A 126 -12.31 -11.53 5.94
N ILE A 127 -11.09 -11.12 5.54
CA ILE A 127 -10.24 -10.21 6.31
C ILE A 127 -10.75 -8.76 6.20
N LEU A 128 -11.10 -8.31 4.99
CA LEU A 128 -11.32 -6.90 4.66
C LEU A 128 -12.81 -6.51 4.60
N GLY A 129 -13.70 -7.48 4.40
CA GLY A 129 -15.15 -7.22 4.31
C GLY A 129 -15.62 -6.67 2.96
N HIS A 130 -14.74 -6.56 1.97
CA HIS A 130 -15.06 -6.13 0.60
C HIS A 130 -14.39 -7.02 -0.45
N ASP A 131 -14.67 -6.77 -1.71
CA ASP A 131 -14.12 -7.43 -2.90
C ASP A 131 -13.63 -6.37 -3.89
N GLY A 132 -13.22 -6.80 -5.09
CA GLY A 132 -12.70 -5.91 -6.15
C GLY A 132 -11.19 -6.08 -6.37
N PHE A 133 -10.62 -7.20 -5.90
CA PHE A 133 -9.18 -7.45 -6.00
C PHE A 133 -8.74 -7.69 -7.45
N LEU A 134 -7.61 -7.09 -7.82
CA LEU A 134 -6.88 -7.36 -9.06
C LEU A 134 -6.10 -8.67 -8.95
N LEU A 135 -5.75 -9.28 -10.08
CA LEU A 135 -4.90 -10.46 -10.13
C LEU A 135 -3.56 -10.11 -10.80
N ARG A 136 -2.46 -10.45 -10.15
CA ARG A 136 -1.15 -10.54 -10.82
C ARG A 136 -0.70 -12.00 -10.81
N PRO A 137 -0.67 -12.66 -11.99
CA PRO A 137 -0.14 -14.02 -12.08
C PRO A 137 1.37 -14.04 -11.81
N PRO A 138 1.88 -15.01 -11.02
CA PRO A 138 3.31 -15.20 -10.82
C PRO A 138 4.07 -15.28 -12.15
N TYR A 139 5.29 -14.72 -12.15
CA TYR A 139 6.17 -14.68 -13.34
C TYR A 139 5.60 -13.91 -14.53
N GLY A 140 4.47 -13.19 -14.38
CA GLY A 140 3.76 -12.55 -15.50
C GLY A 140 3.18 -13.57 -16.51
N ALA A 141 3.09 -14.85 -16.15
CA ALA A 141 2.69 -15.92 -17.04
C ALA A 141 1.17 -15.90 -17.31
N VAL A 142 0.78 -15.47 -18.50
CA VAL A 142 -0.62 -15.28 -18.90
C VAL A 142 -0.88 -15.92 -20.26
N ASP A 143 -1.77 -16.92 -20.29
CA ASP A 143 -2.32 -17.50 -21.53
C ASP A 143 -3.82 -17.20 -21.67
N ALA A 144 -4.46 -17.78 -22.69
CA ALA A 144 -5.89 -17.59 -22.94
C ALA A 144 -6.76 -18.18 -21.80
N ALA A 145 -6.34 -19.29 -21.21
CA ALA A 145 -7.06 -19.94 -20.12
C ALA A 145 -7.01 -19.09 -18.84
N VAL A 146 -5.84 -18.53 -18.52
CA VAL A 146 -5.67 -17.58 -17.41
C VAL A 146 -6.60 -16.38 -17.57
N ARG A 147 -6.63 -15.76 -18.76
CA ARG A 147 -7.52 -14.62 -19.05
C ARG A 147 -9.00 -14.97 -18.90
N GLN A 148 -9.39 -16.16 -19.36
CA GLN A 148 -10.78 -16.62 -19.28
C GLN A 148 -11.22 -16.92 -17.85
N ASN A 149 -10.32 -17.46 -17.03
CA ASN A 149 -10.63 -17.94 -15.68
C ASN A 149 -10.46 -16.89 -14.58
N ALA A 150 -9.74 -15.79 -14.84
CA ALA A 150 -9.35 -14.80 -13.82
C ALA A 150 -10.55 -14.17 -13.08
N GLY A 151 -11.63 -13.86 -13.80
CA GLY A 151 -12.84 -13.23 -13.22
C GLY A 151 -12.61 -11.84 -12.61
N CYS A 152 -11.43 -11.23 -12.86
CA CYS A 152 -11.02 -9.90 -12.43
C CYS A 152 -9.93 -9.37 -13.37
N PRO A 153 -9.60 -8.06 -13.33
CA PRO A 153 -8.53 -7.51 -14.13
C PRO A 153 -7.17 -8.15 -13.80
N ILE A 154 -6.40 -8.46 -14.85
CA ILE A 154 -5.03 -8.96 -14.74
C ILE A 154 -4.08 -7.80 -14.93
N ILE A 155 -3.18 -7.60 -13.96
CA ILE A 155 -2.20 -6.51 -13.95
C ILE A 155 -0.79 -7.10 -14.06
N LEU A 156 -0.03 -6.61 -15.00
CA LEU A 156 1.39 -6.85 -15.12
C LEU A 156 2.16 -5.58 -14.75
N TRP A 157 3.39 -5.44 -15.21
CA TRP A 157 4.26 -4.28 -14.95
C TRP A 157 4.89 -3.77 -16.23
N SER A 158 5.40 -2.56 -16.18
CA SER A 158 6.17 -1.94 -17.26
C SER A 158 7.64 -1.72 -16.91
N ILE A 159 7.99 -1.77 -15.63
CA ILE A 159 9.36 -1.64 -15.13
C ILE A 159 9.62 -2.75 -14.12
N ASP A 160 10.68 -3.53 -14.36
CA ASP A 160 11.16 -4.60 -13.48
C ASP A 160 12.64 -4.35 -13.19
N PRO A 161 13.00 -3.92 -11.97
CA PRO A 161 14.40 -3.72 -11.59
C PRO A 161 15.12 -5.01 -11.21
N GLU A 162 14.43 -6.18 -11.26
CA GLU A 162 14.98 -7.49 -10.86
C GLU A 162 15.46 -7.52 -9.40
N ASP A 163 14.69 -6.92 -8.49
CA ASP A 163 15.01 -6.77 -7.07
C ASP A 163 15.04 -8.11 -6.29
N GLY A 164 14.44 -9.16 -6.82
CA GLY A 164 14.54 -10.53 -6.31
C GLY A 164 15.90 -11.19 -6.53
N GLY A 165 16.78 -10.60 -7.35
CA GLY A 165 18.07 -11.14 -7.75
C GLY A 165 19.21 -10.80 -6.78
N ASP A 166 20.06 -9.85 -7.13
CA ASP A 166 21.27 -9.50 -6.38
C ASP A 166 21.02 -8.57 -5.16
N GLN A 167 19.77 -8.13 -4.96
CA GLN A 167 19.34 -7.27 -3.86
C GLN A 167 20.22 -6.00 -3.71
N ASN A 168 20.50 -5.34 -4.81
CA ASN A 168 21.29 -4.12 -4.86
C ASN A 168 20.35 -2.91 -5.00
N ALA A 169 19.94 -2.35 -3.86
CA ALA A 169 19.01 -1.22 -3.80
C ALA A 169 19.44 -0.04 -4.69
N ALA A 170 20.72 0.30 -4.74
CA ALA A 170 21.19 1.41 -5.56
C ALA A 170 21.00 1.15 -7.07
N ARG A 171 21.29 -0.08 -7.54
CA ARG A 171 21.06 -0.48 -8.93
C ARG A 171 19.57 -0.46 -9.28
N GLU A 172 18.74 -0.97 -8.39
CA GLU A 172 17.29 -1.01 -8.55
C GLU A 172 16.71 0.41 -8.68
N VAL A 173 17.14 1.34 -7.81
CA VAL A 173 16.74 2.75 -7.87
C VAL A 173 17.13 3.39 -9.19
N GLU A 174 18.41 3.25 -9.62
CA GLU A 174 18.86 3.84 -10.88
C GLU A 174 18.11 3.26 -12.08
N HIS A 175 17.85 1.94 -12.09
CA HIS A 175 17.08 1.29 -13.16
C HIS A 175 15.67 1.87 -13.26
N VAL A 176 14.94 1.95 -12.13
CA VAL A 176 13.57 2.48 -12.12
C VAL A 176 13.54 3.94 -12.53
N VAL A 177 14.40 4.77 -11.93
CA VAL A 177 14.41 6.22 -12.20
C VAL A 177 14.74 6.53 -13.66
N ALA A 178 15.64 5.77 -14.28
CA ALA A 178 16.00 5.95 -15.68
C ALA A 178 14.88 5.56 -16.66
N ASN A 179 14.03 4.61 -16.27
CA ASN A 179 12.99 4.06 -17.14
C ASN A 179 11.58 4.58 -16.82
N ALA A 180 11.38 5.31 -15.73
CA ALA A 180 10.08 5.85 -15.33
C ALA A 180 9.45 6.74 -16.41
N ARG A 181 8.16 6.52 -16.66
CA ARG A 181 7.32 7.29 -17.58
C ARG A 181 5.96 7.50 -16.93
N ASP A 182 5.21 8.46 -17.42
CA ASP A 182 3.79 8.62 -17.06
C ASP A 182 3.03 7.33 -17.40
N GLY A 183 2.24 6.84 -16.44
CA GLY A 183 1.51 5.57 -16.56
C GLY A 183 2.34 4.32 -16.28
N SER A 184 3.60 4.42 -15.80
CA SER A 184 4.40 3.24 -15.48
C SER A 184 3.88 2.51 -14.24
N ILE A 185 3.94 1.17 -14.30
CA ILE A 185 3.70 0.27 -13.17
C ILE A 185 5.03 -0.39 -12.83
N ILE A 186 5.53 -0.12 -11.62
CA ILE A 186 6.83 -0.60 -11.13
C ILE A 186 6.59 -1.88 -10.34
N LEU A 187 7.29 -2.96 -10.67
CA LEU A 187 7.36 -4.20 -9.89
C LEU A 187 8.48 -4.11 -8.86
N LEU A 188 8.15 -4.48 -7.62
CA LEU A 188 9.09 -4.74 -6.53
C LEU A 188 8.54 -5.88 -5.66
N HIS A 189 9.32 -6.34 -4.69
CA HIS A 189 8.90 -7.38 -3.75
C HIS A 189 9.11 -6.91 -2.31
N ASP A 190 8.05 -6.85 -1.51
CA ASP A 190 8.12 -6.32 -0.14
C ASP A 190 8.72 -7.31 0.89
N ILE A 191 9.20 -8.45 0.41
CA ILE A 191 9.80 -9.51 1.23
C ILE A 191 11.32 -9.37 1.43
N PHE A 192 11.97 -8.43 0.73
CA PHE A 192 13.42 -8.19 0.83
C PHE A 192 13.74 -6.83 1.44
N PRO A 193 14.63 -6.74 2.45
CA PRO A 193 15.01 -5.45 3.02
C PRO A 193 15.60 -4.46 2.00
N ALA A 194 16.39 -4.95 1.03
CA ALA A 194 16.96 -4.11 -0.02
C ALA A 194 15.89 -3.51 -0.94
N SER A 195 14.85 -4.31 -1.29
CA SER A 195 13.71 -3.81 -2.08
C SER A 195 12.91 -2.75 -1.34
N VAL A 196 12.77 -2.87 -0.01
CA VAL A 196 12.14 -1.82 0.81
C VAL A 196 12.97 -0.53 0.80
N GLU A 197 14.29 -0.63 0.95
CA GLU A 197 15.20 0.51 0.84
C GLU A 197 15.10 1.16 -0.54
N ALA A 198 15.16 0.35 -1.61
CA ALA A 198 15.03 0.82 -2.98
C ALA A 198 13.67 1.50 -3.22
N ALA A 199 12.56 0.91 -2.77
CA ALA A 199 11.23 1.46 -2.92
C ALA A 199 11.11 2.88 -2.35
N LEU A 200 11.58 3.08 -1.13
CA LEU A 200 11.52 4.39 -0.47
C LEU A 200 12.43 5.42 -1.15
N ALA A 201 13.60 5.02 -1.63
CA ALA A 201 14.49 5.88 -2.40
C ALA A 201 13.92 6.21 -3.79
N ILE A 202 13.24 5.25 -4.46
CA ILE A 202 12.52 5.47 -5.72
C ILE A 202 11.43 6.52 -5.52
N VAL A 203 10.64 6.41 -4.44
CA VAL A 203 9.61 7.40 -4.11
C VAL A 203 10.22 8.79 -3.98
N ASP A 204 11.29 8.95 -3.19
CA ASP A 204 11.94 10.24 -2.98
C ASP A 204 12.48 10.84 -4.29
N ARG A 205 13.11 9.99 -5.13
CA ARG A 205 13.69 10.42 -6.42
C ARG A 205 12.63 10.82 -7.45
N LEU A 206 11.57 10.04 -7.58
CA LEU A 206 10.51 10.31 -8.56
C LEU A 206 9.57 11.45 -8.13
N HIS A 207 9.30 11.60 -6.84
CA HIS A 207 8.64 12.81 -6.30
C HIS A 207 9.40 14.08 -6.69
N ALA A 208 10.74 14.08 -6.54
CA ALA A 208 11.59 15.21 -6.94
C ALA A 208 11.53 15.50 -8.45
N GLN A 209 11.11 14.52 -9.28
CA GLN A 209 10.92 14.66 -10.73
C GLN A 209 9.46 14.98 -11.13
N GLY A 210 8.58 15.23 -10.15
CA GLY A 210 7.19 15.61 -10.37
C GLY A 210 6.24 14.44 -10.64
N TYR A 211 6.59 13.20 -10.26
CA TYR A 211 5.66 12.09 -10.29
C TYR A 211 4.76 12.07 -9.06
N LEU A 212 3.48 11.75 -9.26
CA LEU A 212 2.53 11.40 -8.21
C LEU A 212 2.34 9.88 -8.18
N PHE A 213 2.45 9.32 -6.98
CA PHE A 213 2.21 7.89 -6.78
C PHE A 213 0.73 7.66 -6.51
N VAL A 214 0.16 6.75 -7.28
CA VAL A 214 -1.25 6.34 -7.21
C VAL A 214 -1.34 4.81 -7.15
N THR A 215 -2.49 4.28 -6.76
CA THR A 215 -2.75 2.84 -6.90
C THR A 215 -2.92 2.47 -8.37
N VAL A 216 -2.86 1.17 -8.70
CA VAL A 216 -3.06 0.72 -10.09
C VAL A 216 -4.45 1.06 -10.61
N GLU A 217 -5.47 1.08 -9.73
CA GLU A 217 -6.84 1.44 -10.12
C GLU A 217 -7.01 2.94 -10.41
N GLU A 218 -6.17 3.78 -9.81
CA GLU A 218 -6.17 5.23 -10.01
C GLU A 218 -5.30 5.67 -11.22
N LEU A 219 -4.50 4.75 -11.81
CA LEU A 219 -3.61 5.00 -12.93
C LEU A 219 -4.37 4.98 -14.27
#